data_879f15eba5941dc0fdb51200a4096eda
#
_entry.id   879f15eba5941dc0fdb51200a4096eda
#
_cell.length_a   1.000
_cell.length_b   1.000
_cell.length_c   1.000
_cell.angle_alpha   90.00
_cell.angle_beta   90.00
_cell.angle_gamma   90.00
#
_symmetry.space_group_name_H-M   'P 1'
#
loop_
_entity.id
_entity.type
_entity.pdbx_description
1 polymer ?
#
loop_
_entity_poly.entity_id
_entity_poly.type
_entity_poly.pdbx_seq_one_letter_code
_entity_poly.pdbx_strand_id
1 'polypeptide(L)'
;IAYTYSRSFRTVPGISHDEEYRSPYDRPHCISIVVNYEFSDRFNASANWIYNTGQPITYPYGKFTDHGSTYAIYNGYRNQSRYPDYHRLDLSATWKGKKHKRWQGEWNVSIYNVYGRHNTWAVMFTPGENNTLETKHMYLFSVIPSISYNFKY
;
A
#
# COMPACT_ATOMS: atom_id res chain seq x y z
N ILE A 1 -1.88 -15.52 11.39
CA ILE A 1 -0.67 -14.94 10.80
C ILE A 1 -0.41 -15.67 9.50
N ALA A 2 -0.22 -14.92 8.42
CA ALA A 2 0.23 -15.43 7.13
C ALA A 2 1.53 -14.72 6.73
N TYR A 3 2.49 -15.48 6.24
CA TYR A 3 3.74 -14.97 5.71
C TYR A 3 4.05 -15.65 4.38
N THR A 4 4.41 -14.86 3.39
CA THR A 4 4.83 -15.35 2.09
C THR A 4 6.17 -14.73 1.71
N TYR A 5 7.11 -15.57 1.32
CA TYR A 5 8.33 -15.16 0.65
C TYR A 5 8.24 -15.56 -0.83
N SER A 6 8.43 -14.61 -1.72
CA SER A 6 8.41 -14.87 -3.17
C SER A 6 9.37 -13.94 -3.90
N ARG A 7 9.93 -14.43 -5.00
CA ARG A 7 10.74 -13.63 -5.91
C ARG A 7 10.20 -13.78 -7.33
N SER A 8 10.21 -12.69 -8.07
CA SER A 8 9.73 -12.67 -9.45
C SER A 8 10.66 -11.86 -10.34
N PHE A 9 11.21 -12.50 -11.35
CA PHE A 9 12.13 -11.89 -12.31
C PHE A 9 11.62 -12.08 -13.74
N ARG A 10 12.16 -11.29 -14.65
CA ARG A 10 11.84 -11.36 -16.08
C ARG A 10 13.10 -11.12 -16.90
N THR A 11 13.17 -11.82 -18.03
CA THR A 11 14.10 -11.53 -19.13
C THR A 11 13.27 -11.31 -20.38
N VAL A 12 13.42 -10.15 -21.00
CA VAL A 12 12.68 -9.78 -22.23
C VAL A 12 13.68 -9.25 -23.22
N PRO A 13 13.77 -9.85 -24.44
CA PRO A 13 14.68 -9.36 -25.48
C PRO A 13 14.48 -7.88 -25.80
N GLY A 14 15.59 -7.12 -25.89
CA GLY A 14 15.57 -5.68 -26.13
C GLY A 14 15.24 -4.81 -24.91
N ILE A 15 15.05 -5.42 -23.73
CA ILE A 15 14.77 -4.69 -22.48
C ILE A 15 15.84 -5.02 -21.45
N SER A 16 16.33 -4.00 -20.71
CA SER A 16 17.32 -4.14 -19.65
C SER A 16 18.64 -4.76 -20.13
N HIS A 17 19.04 -4.46 -21.37
CA HIS A 17 20.23 -5.01 -22.04
C HIS A 17 20.23 -6.55 -22.14
N ASP A 18 19.04 -7.14 -22.34
CA ASP A 18 18.82 -8.59 -22.36
C ASP A 18 19.13 -9.32 -21.03
N GLU A 19 19.39 -8.56 -19.96
CA GLU A 19 19.64 -9.08 -18.63
C GLU A 19 18.34 -9.33 -17.86
N GLU A 20 18.41 -10.25 -16.90
CA GLU A 20 17.32 -10.50 -15.97
C GLU A 20 17.11 -9.29 -15.04
N TYR A 21 15.85 -8.88 -14.87
CA TYR A 21 15.44 -7.79 -13.98
C TYR A 21 14.23 -8.18 -13.14
N ARG A 22 14.03 -7.47 -12.03
CA ARG A 22 12.90 -7.69 -11.12
C ARG A 22 11.59 -7.39 -11.83
N SER A 23 10.62 -8.30 -11.74
CA SER A 23 9.24 -8.04 -12.18
C SER A 23 8.64 -6.89 -11.36
N PRO A 24 7.73 -6.06 -11.92
CA PRO A 24 6.97 -5.06 -11.14
C PRO A 24 6.21 -5.65 -9.94
N TYR A 25 5.96 -6.97 -9.93
CA TYR A 25 5.25 -7.67 -8.86
C TYR A 25 6.20 -8.34 -7.84
N ASP A 26 7.53 -8.18 -7.98
CA ASP A 26 8.50 -8.77 -7.06
C ASP A 26 8.43 -8.10 -5.68
N ARG A 27 7.68 -8.71 -4.77
CA ARG A 27 7.56 -8.31 -3.36
C ARG A 27 8.05 -9.46 -2.48
N PRO A 28 9.34 -9.49 -2.11
CA PRO A 28 9.94 -10.62 -1.39
C PRO A 28 9.19 -11.02 -0.13
N HIS A 29 8.76 -10.08 0.66
CA HIS A 29 8.09 -10.35 1.93
C HIS A 29 6.69 -9.78 1.95
N CYS A 30 5.71 -10.64 2.20
CA CYS A 30 4.33 -10.25 2.45
C CYS A 30 3.89 -10.86 3.78
N ILE A 31 3.43 -10.04 4.72
CA ILE A 31 2.99 -10.46 6.06
C ILE A 31 1.58 -9.94 6.27
N SER A 32 0.71 -10.79 6.80
CA SER A 32 -0.62 -10.42 7.28
C SER A 32 -0.85 -11.01 8.66
N ILE A 33 -1.20 -10.16 9.62
CA ILE A 33 -1.53 -10.54 10.99
C ILE A 33 -2.94 -10.07 11.26
N VAL A 34 -3.85 -11.03 11.49
CA VAL A 34 -5.23 -10.75 11.88
C VAL A 34 -5.43 -11.26 13.29
N VAL A 35 -5.94 -10.41 14.16
CA VAL A 35 -6.32 -10.72 15.53
C VAL A 35 -7.78 -10.35 15.70
N ASN A 36 -8.59 -11.33 16.12
CA ASN A 36 -9.98 -11.10 16.53
C ASN A 36 -10.10 -11.51 18.00
N TYR A 37 -10.70 -10.65 18.80
CA TYR A 37 -10.89 -10.91 20.21
C TYR A 37 -12.35 -10.61 20.62
N GLU A 38 -12.99 -11.61 21.20
CA GLU A 38 -14.34 -11.52 21.74
C GLU A 38 -14.27 -11.20 23.23
N PHE A 39 -14.50 -9.95 23.59
CA PHE A 39 -14.56 -9.53 24.99
C PHE A 39 -15.82 -10.03 25.70
N SER A 40 -16.90 -10.20 24.94
CA SER A 40 -18.17 -10.72 25.39
C SER A 40 -19.02 -11.16 24.19
N ASP A 41 -20.14 -11.85 24.42
CA ASP A 41 -21.11 -12.25 23.37
C ASP A 41 -21.60 -11.07 22.52
N ARG A 42 -21.44 -9.86 23.03
CA ARG A 42 -21.96 -8.64 22.42
C ARG A 42 -20.90 -7.65 21.96
N PHE A 43 -19.65 -7.84 22.35
CA PHE A 43 -18.57 -6.94 22.01
C PHE A 43 -17.35 -7.73 21.55
N ASN A 44 -16.93 -7.46 20.31
CA ASN A 44 -15.67 -7.95 19.75
C ASN A 44 -14.86 -6.80 19.15
N ALA A 45 -13.55 -6.99 19.09
CA ALA A 45 -12.65 -6.10 18.37
C ALA A 45 -11.72 -6.91 17.49
N SER A 46 -11.28 -6.30 16.39
CA SER A 46 -10.30 -6.90 15.52
C SER A 46 -9.20 -5.91 15.13
N ALA A 47 -8.02 -6.46 14.89
CA ALA A 47 -6.88 -5.75 14.36
C ALA A 47 -6.35 -6.49 13.14
N ASN A 48 -6.04 -5.76 12.08
CA ASN A 48 -5.44 -6.31 10.88
C ASN A 48 -4.19 -5.50 10.53
N TRP A 49 -3.02 -6.13 10.63
CA TRP A 49 -1.77 -5.52 10.24
C TRP A 49 -1.19 -6.20 9.00
N ILE A 50 -0.82 -5.38 8.03
CA ILE A 50 -0.30 -5.84 6.74
C ILE A 50 1.06 -5.18 6.53
N TYR A 51 2.02 -5.97 6.04
CA TYR A 51 3.32 -5.51 5.57
C TYR A 51 3.62 -6.13 4.21
N ASN A 52 4.13 -5.32 3.28
CA ASN A 52 4.65 -5.78 2.00
C ASN A 52 5.94 -5.03 1.66
N THR A 53 6.95 -5.74 1.20
CA THR A 53 8.13 -5.11 0.61
C THR A 53 7.72 -4.21 -0.55
N GLY A 54 8.34 -3.05 -0.66
CA GLY A 54 8.09 -2.09 -1.74
C GLY A 54 8.27 -2.72 -3.12
N GLN A 55 7.36 -2.42 -4.03
CA GLN A 55 7.45 -2.92 -5.41
C GLN A 55 8.63 -2.26 -6.15
N PRO A 56 9.24 -2.96 -7.11
CA PRO A 56 10.32 -2.43 -7.91
C PRO A 56 9.91 -1.24 -8.76
N ILE A 57 10.83 -0.31 -8.93
CA ILE A 57 10.67 0.88 -9.77
C ILE A 57 11.99 1.22 -10.46
N THR A 58 11.92 1.84 -11.63
CA THR A 58 13.05 2.43 -12.33
C THR A 58 13.09 3.92 -12.03
N TYR A 59 14.15 4.38 -11.34
CA TYR A 59 14.41 5.81 -11.17
C TYR A 59 15.23 6.34 -12.34
N PRO A 60 14.99 7.59 -12.78
CA PRO A 60 15.90 8.24 -13.69
C PRO A 60 17.26 8.45 -13.00
N TYR A 61 18.36 8.26 -13.75
CA TYR A 61 19.70 8.49 -13.23
C TYR A 61 20.22 9.88 -13.54
N GLY A 62 19.56 10.60 -14.46
CA GLY A 62 19.94 11.93 -14.88
C GLY A 62 18.79 12.69 -15.52
N LYS A 63 19.11 13.88 -15.99
CA LYS A 63 18.19 14.74 -16.72
C LYS A 63 18.92 15.47 -17.83
N PHE A 64 18.19 15.90 -18.87
CA PHE A 64 18.65 16.90 -19.81
C PHE A 64 17.54 17.93 -20.06
N THR A 65 17.94 19.12 -20.47
CA THR A 65 17.02 20.21 -20.81
C THR A 65 17.15 20.54 -22.27
N ASP A 66 16.02 20.57 -22.98
CA ASP A 66 15.95 20.97 -24.37
C ASP A 66 14.76 21.91 -24.55
N HIS A 67 14.99 23.04 -25.25
CA HIS A 67 13.98 24.08 -25.54
C HIS A 67 13.16 24.50 -24.30
N GLY A 68 13.78 24.57 -23.11
CA GLY A 68 13.14 24.95 -21.86
C GLY A 68 12.34 23.83 -21.17
N SER A 69 12.32 22.62 -21.75
CA SER A 69 11.70 21.43 -21.13
C SER A 69 12.75 20.52 -20.53
N THR A 70 12.48 19.98 -19.35
CA THR A 70 13.38 19.04 -18.66
C THR A 70 12.86 17.61 -18.83
N TYR A 71 13.76 16.74 -19.28
CA TYR A 71 13.48 15.32 -19.55
C TYR A 71 14.28 14.42 -18.62
N ALA A 72 13.66 13.34 -18.14
CA ALA A 72 14.31 12.30 -17.36
C ALA A 72 15.13 11.37 -18.26
N ILE A 73 16.35 11.03 -17.83
CA ILE A 73 17.21 10.08 -18.52
C ILE A 73 17.25 8.78 -17.71
N TYR A 74 17.09 7.66 -18.42
CA TYR A 74 17.17 6.31 -17.86
C TYR A 74 18.37 5.55 -18.43
N ASN A 75 19.05 4.77 -17.62
CA ASN A 75 20.23 4.00 -18.00
C ASN A 75 19.94 2.69 -18.76
N GLY A 76 18.68 2.48 -19.15
CA GLY A 76 18.25 1.25 -19.85
C GLY A 76 17.92 0.07 -18.95
N TYR A 77 18.41 0.05 -17.70
CA TYR A 77 18.10 -1.02 -16.74
C TYR A 77 16.75 -0.78 -16.04
N ARG A 78 15.97 -1.84 -15.88
CA ARG A 78 14.65 -1.75 -15.25
C ARG A 78 14.65 -2.22 -13.81
N ASN A 79 13.79 -1.59 -13.00
CA ASN A 79 13.37 -2.06 -11.68
C ASN A 79 14.54 -2.29 -10.70
N GLN A 80 15.58 -1.45 -10.80
CA GLN A 80 16.76 -1.56 -9.93
C GLN A 80 16.50 -1.07 -8.50
N SER A 81 15.55 -0.17 -8.33
CA SER A 81 15.16 0.41 -7.03
C SER A 81 13.81 -0.14 -6.56
N ARG A 82 13.38 0.27 -5.36
CA ARG A 82 12.08 -0.09 -4.80
C ARG A 82 11.37 1.13 -4.22
N TYR A 83 10.05 1.09 -4.21
CA TYR A 83 9.24 1.97 -3.39
C TYR A 83 9.54 1.72 -1.91
N PRO A 84 9.26 2.69 -1.03
CA PRO A 84 9.20 2.43 0.41
C PRO A 84 8.26 1.26 0.71
N ASP A 85 8.62 0.47 1.73
CA ASP A 85 7.80 -0.66 2.14
C ASP A 85 6.41 -0.19 2.58
N TYR A 86 5.41 -0.98 2.19
CA TYR A 86 4.02 -0.76 2.54
C TYR A 86 3.71 -1.44 3.86
N HIS A 87 3.15 -0.72 4.83
CA HIS A 87 2.50 -1.34 5.97
C HIS A 87 1.34 -0.50 6.50
N ARG A 88 0.38 -1.18 7.12
CA ARG A 88 -0.85 -0.56 7.59
C ARG A 88 -1.43 -1.37 8.75
N LEU A 89 -2.01 -0.66 9.71
CA LEU A 89 -2.81 -1.24 10.78
C LEU A 89 -4.24 -0.72 10.65
N ASP A 90 -5.20 -1.65 10.60
CA ASP A 90 -6.62 -1.36 10.65
C ASP A 90 -7.18 -1.92 11.95
N LEU A 91 -8.04 -1.15 12.61
CA LEU A 91 -8.76 -1.59 13.80
C LEU A 91 -10.26 -1.55 13.55
N SER A 92 -10.99 -2.49 14.13
CA SER A 92 -12.44 -2.43 14.15
C SER A 92 -13.00 -2.94 15.47
N ALA A 93 -14.18 -2.46 15.84
CA ALA A 93 -14.93 -2.89 16.99
C ALA A 93 -16.40 -3.04 16.61
N THR A 94 -17.00 -4.12 17.06
CA THR A 94 -18.41 -4.44 16.82
C THR A 94 -19.14 -4.60 18.13
N TRP A 95 -20.26 -3.88 18.25
CA TRP A 95 -21.14 -3.96 19.40
C TRP A 95 -22.54 -4.40 18.98
N LYS A 96 -22.94 -5.60 19.43
CA LYS A 96 -24.29 -6.15 19.24
C LYS A 96 -25.24 -5.64 20.31
N GLY A 97 -26.34 -5.03 19.90
CA GLY A 97 -27.44 -4.64 20.77
C GLY A 97 -28.09 -5.84 21.48
N LYS A 98 -28.98 -5.58 22.43
CA LYS A 98 -29.80 -6.64 23.04
C LYS A 98 -30.67 -7.27 21.95
N LYS A 99 -30.77 -8.61 21.99
CA LYS A 99 -31.67 -9.33 21.09
C LYS A 99 -33.12 -9.06 21.49
N HIS A 100 -33.89 -8.50 20.59
CA HIS A 100 -35.34 -8.39 20.69
C HIS A 100 -36.01 -9.56 19.97
N LYS A 101 -37.30 -9.82 20.23
CA LYS A 101 -37.99 -10.99 19.67
C LYS A 101 -37.95 -11.06 18.13
N ARG A 102 -37.87 -9.90 17.44
CA ARG A 102 -37.92 -9.81 15.99
C ARG A 102 -36.73 -9.13 15.34
N TRP A 103 -35.83 -8.53 16.12
CA TRP A 103 -34.68 -7.82 15.54
C TRP A 103 -33.50 -7.72 16.53
N GLN A 104 -32.34 -7.57 15.97
CA GLN A 104 -31.09 -7.26 16.70
C GLN A 104 -30.28 -6.25 15.89
N GLY A 105 -29.90 -5.16 16.53
CA GLY A 105 -29.02 -4.16 15.93
C GLY A 105 -27.55 -4.41 16.27
N GLU A 106 -26.66 -3.97 15.40
CA GLU A 106 -25.22 -4.11 15.55
C GLU A 106 -24.54 -2.83 15.05
N TRP A 107 -23.71 -2.23 15.89
CA TRP A 107 -22.83 -1.14 15.52
C TRP A 107 -21.44 -1.69 15.18
N ASN A 108 -20.88 -1.23 14.06
CA ASN A 108 -19.48 -1.46 13.72
C ASN A 108 -18.79 -0.12 13.56
N VAL A 109 -17.67 0.06 14.26
CA VAL A 109 -16.76 1.21 14.12
C VAL A 109 -15.42 0.69 13.67
N SER A 110 -14.84 1.29 12.66
CA SER A 110 -13.53 0.91 12.17
C SER A 110 -12.67 2.12 11.82
N ILE A 111 -11.37 1.91 11.89
CA ILE A 111 -10.36 2.90 11.50
C ILE A 111 -9.36 2.20 10.59
N TYR A 112 -9.31 2.66 9.35
CA TYR A 112 -8.31 2.26 8.39
C TYR A 112 -7.04 3.06 8.61
N ASN A 113 -5.88 2.40 8.56
CA ASN A 113 -4.56 3.02 8.65
C ASN A 113 -4.39 3.88 9.91
N VAL A 114 -4.59 3.27 11.08
CA VAL A 114 -4.66 3.93 12.41
C VAL A 114 -3.50 4.87 12.68
N TYR A 115 -2.28 4.53 12.27
CA TYR A 115 -1.11 5.36 12.48
C TYR A 115 -0.81 6.33 11.32
N GLY A 116 -1.73 6.45 10.35
CA GLY A 116 -1.68 7.48 9.32
C GLY A 116 -0.49 7.42 8.37
N ARG A 117 0.10 6.23 8.16
CA ARG A 117 1.25 6.10 7.26
C ARG A 117 0.89 6.50 5.84
N HIS A 118 1.69 7.36 5.25
CA HIS A 118 1.61 7.72 3.84
C HIS A 118 2.25 6.63 2.98
N ASN A 119 1.47 5.58 2.68
CA ASN A 119 1.90 4.50 1.81
C ASN A 119 1.95 4.97 0.36
N THR A 120 3.12 4.92 -0.26
CA THR A 120 3.32 5.37 -1.63
C THR A 120 2.53 4.49 -2.60
N TRP A 121 1.60 5.11 -3.32
CA TRP A 121 0.84 4.48 -4.40
C TRP A 121 1.56 4.61 -5.75
N ALA A 122 2.12 5.80 -6.03
CA ALA A 122 2.87 6.08 -7.24
C ALA A 122 4.00 7.08 -6.97
N VAL A 123 5.01 7.04 -7.81
CA VAL A 123 6.08 8.03 -7.84
C VAL A 123 6.02 8.72 -9.20
N MET A 124 6.02 10.03 -9.18
CA MET A 124 6.08 10.87 -10.38
C MET A 124 7.38 11.66 -10.40
N PHE A 125 7.94 11.81 -11.59
CA PHE A 125 9.10 12.66 -11.82
C PHE A 125 8.63 13.88 -12.58
N THR A 126 8.73 15.05 -11.96
CA THR A 126 8.27 16.33 -12.52
C THR A 126 9.42 17.31 -12.64
N PRO A 127 9.43 18.17 -13.68
CA PRO A 127 10.33 19.31 -13.68
C PRO A 127 10.05 20.19 -12.45
N GLY A 128 11.09 20.50 -11.71
CA GLY A 128 11.05 21.44 -10.60
C GLY A 128 11.62 22.81 -11.00
N GLU A 129 11.69 23.71 -10.03
CA GLU A 129 12.33 25.01 -10.21
C GLU A 129 13.82 24.86 -10.58
N ASN A 130 14.37 25.82 -11.31
CA ASN A 130 15.77 25.83 -11.76
C ASN A 130 16.18 24.58 -12.56
N ASN A 131 15.29 24.05 -13.41
CA ASN A 131 15.56 22.86 -14.20
C ASN A 131 15.93 21.62 -13.36
N THR A 132 15.46 21.51 -12.13
CA THR A 132 15.63 20.30 -11.31
C THR A 132 14.61 19.24 -11.72
N LEU A 133 14.92 17.97 -11.45
CA LEU A 133 13.97 16.86 -11.55
C LEU A 133 13.53 16.48 -10.12
N GLU A 134 12.28 16.74 -9.82
CA GLU A 134 11.71 16.44 -8.50
C GLU A 134 11.02 15.08 -8.51
N THR A 135 11.23 14.32 -7.44
CA THR A 135 10.54 13.06 -7.19
C THR A 135 9.38 13.32 -6.24
N LYS A 136 8.15 13.14 -6.72
CA LYS A 136 6.93 13.28 -5.91
C LYS A 136 6.31 11.92 -5.62
N HIS A 137 6.19 11.61 -4.33
CA HIS A 137 5.47 10.43 -3.87
C HIS A 137 3.98 10.74 -3.73
N MET A 138 3.16 9.98 -4.42
CA MET A 138 1.70 10.08 -4.31
C MET A 138 1.20 9.01 -3.35
N TYR A 139 0.29 9.39 -2.46
CA TYR A 139 -0.43 8.49 -1.57
C TYR A 139 -1.93 8.82 -1.61
N LEU A 140 -2.77 7.78 -1.53
CA LEU A 140 -4.21 7.94 -1.72
C LEU A 140 -4.93 8.27 -0.41
N PHE A 141 -4.58 7.56 0.65
CA PHE A 141 -5.33 7.61 1.90
C PHE A 141 -4.38 7.67 3.11
N SER A 142 -4.80 8.46 4.10
CA SER A 142 -4.22 8.47 5.44
C SER A 142 -5.16 7.70 6.38
N VAL A 143 -5.60 8.30 7.48
CA VAL A 143 -6.56 7.69 8.42
C VAL A 143 -7.97 7.85 7.88
N ILE A 144 -8.74 6.76 7.82
CA ILE A 144 -10.16 6.81 7.44
C ILE A 144 -10.99 6.14 8.53
N PRO A 145 -11.74 6.90 9.33
CA PRO A 145 -12.74 6.34 10.22
C PRO A 145 -14.00 5.94 9.45
N SER A 146 -14.66 4.89 9.90
CA SER A 146 -15.95 4.44 9.37
C SER A 146 -16.85 3.97 10.49
N ILE A 147 -18.14 4.21 10.35
CA ILE A 147 -19.17 3.72 11.24
C ILE A 147 -20.32 3.14 10.43
N SER A 148 -20.82 1.98 10.83
CA SER A 148 -21.98 1.36 10.22
C SER A 148 -22.92 0.77 11.27
N TYR A 149 -24.20 0.74 10.95
CA TYR A 149 -25.23 0.11 11.76
C TYR A 149 -25.96 -0.93 10.93
N ASN A 150 -25.96 -2.17 11.40
CA ASN A 150 -26.63 -3.30 10.78
C ASN A 150 -27.78 -3.76 11.67
N PHE A 151 -28.85 -4.24 11.08
CA PHE A 151 -29.96 -4.84 11.82
C PHE A 151 -30.47 -6.08 11.09
N LYS A 152 -30.86 -7.08 11.89
CA LYS A 152 -31.44 -8.34 11.40
C LYS A 152 -32.84 -8.49 11.99
N TYR A 153 -33.77 -8.91 11.17
CA TYR A 153 -35.12 -9.31 11.54
C TYR A 153 -35.19 -10.81 11.83
#